data_0621587828791e666de6779b0ccbc07d
#
_entry.id   0621587828791e666de6779b0ccbc07d
#
_cell.length_a   1.000
_cell.length_b   1.000
_cell.length_c   1.000
_cell.angle_alpha   90.00
_cell.angle_beta   90.00
_cell.angle_gamma   90.00
#
_symmetry.space_group_name_H-M   'P 1'
#
loop_
_entity.id
_entity.type
_entity.pdbx_description
1 polymer ?
#
loop_
_entity_poly.entity_id
_entity_poly.type
_entity_poly.pdbx_seq_one_letter_code
_entity_poly.pdbx_strand_id
1 'polypeptide(L)'
;IGFPVLLEIHEWLHFKKKNFRKKKRGLPFRFSLFSKIALLAFIVLFIGGTILIYLLEKDHLFLTMNESGRWVSSMFYSMTTRNAGLQINDLGDFQITTLIIFSVLMFIGCSPSSVGGGVRTTTVAIIGLYLLAFLKSEDDISVFSRKIDDDDVKKSIVVFMLSLIMCFFAVVFLSATENLPLISIIVEVASAFGTTGLSLGITDDLTTVGKLMIALLMFIGRIGMLYTLMIFVPKETRDLGYEYPSEKIIIG
;
A
#
# COMPACT_ATOMS: atom_id res chain seq x y z
N ILE A 1 -9.84 -0.82 -4.40
CA ILE A 1 -10.05 -2.10 -5.12
C ILE A 1 -9.76 -1.83 -6.60
N GLY A 2 -8.90 -2.65 -7.23
CA GLY A 2 -8.50 -2.49 -8.63
C GLY A 2 -9.58 -2.95 -9.62
N PHE A 3 -9.51 -2.42 -10.85
CA PHE A 3 -10.45 -2.73 -11.92
C PHE A 3 -10.61 -4.25 -12.21
N PRO A 4 -9.55 -5.09 -12.23
CA PRO A 4 -9.70 -6.52 -12.44
C PRO A 4 -10.58 -7.21 -11.38
N VAL A 5 -10.47 -6.79 -10.11
CA VAL A 5 -11.31 -7.33 -9.03
C VAL A 5 -12.77 -6.98 -9.23
N LEU A 6 -13.05 -5.74 -9.68
CA LEU A 6 -14.42 -5.29 -9.97
C LEU A 6 -15.03 -6.07 -11.15
N LEU A 7 -14.24 -6.35 -12.18
CA LEU A 7 -14.67 -7.19 -13.30
C LEU A 7 -15.05 -8.61 -12.84
N GLU A 8 -14.19 -9.25 -12.06
CA GLU A 8 -14.48 -10.59 -11.53
C GLU A 8 -15.72 -10.62 -10.63
N ILE A 9 -15.93 -9.57 -9.81
CA ILE A 9 -17.14 -9.43 -9.01
C ILE A 9 -18.37 -9.28 -9.91
N HIS A 10 -18.28 -8.46 -10.97
CA HIS A 10 -19.37 -8.28 -11.93
C HIS A 10 -19.71 -9.60 -12.65
N GLU A 11 -18.70 -10.32 -13.14
CA GLU A 11 -18.87 -11.63 -13.77
C GLU A 11 -19.49 -12.64 -12.80
N TRP A 12 -19.07 -12.67 -11.55
CA TRP A 12 -19.65 -13.51 -10.51
C TRP A 12 -21.13 -13.19 -10.26
N LEU A 13 -21.48 -11.92 -10.18
CA LEU A 13 -22.87 -11.49 -10.01
C LEU A 13 -23.74 -11.91 -11.21
N HIS A 14 -23.20 -11.75 -12.42
CA HIS A 14 -23.87 -12.16 -13.66
C HIS A 14 -24.03 -13.68 -13.73
N PHE A 15 -23.01 -14.44 -13.35
CA PHE A 15 -23.04 -15.90 -13.26
C PHE A 15 -24.08 -16.38 -12.24
N LYS A 16 -24.13 -15.76 -11.05
CA LYS A 16 -25.13 -16.07 -10.02
C LYS A 16 -26.55 -15.81 -10.51
N LYS A 17 -26.79 -14.67 -11.18
CA LYS A 17 -28.09 -14.32 -11.78
C LYS A 17 -28.53 -15.31 -12.86
N LYS A 18 -27.58 -15.76 -13.73
CA LYS A 18 -27.84 -16.72 -14.81
C LYS A 18 -28.15 -18.13 -14.28
N ASN A 19 -27.43 -18.57 -13.24
CA ASN A 19 -27.67 -19.88 -12.61
C ASN A 19 -28.95 -19.92 -11.81
N PHE A 20 -29.33 -18.83 -11.15
CA PHE A 20 -30.62 -18.71 -10.46
C PHE A 20 -31.81 -18.86 -11.42
N ARG A 21 -31.67 -18.29 -12.65
CA ARG A 21 -32.72 -18.42 -13.71
C ARG A 21 -32.80 -19.81 -14.34
N LYS A 22 -31.69 -20.54 -14.43
CA LYS A 22 -31.63 -21.80 -15.20
C LYS A 22 -31.70 -23.08 -14.37
N LYS A 23 -31.77 -23.03 -13.02
CA LYS A 23 -31.77 -24.21 -12.12
C LYS A 23 -30.69 -25.29 -12.46
N LYS A 24 -29.64 -24.93 -13.24
CA LYS A 24 -28.55 -25.84 -13.59
C LYS A 24 -27.41 -25.65 -12.59
N ARG A 25 -26.93 -26.76 -11.99
CA ARG A 25 -25.66 -26.80 -11.24
C ARG A 25 -24.52 -26.61 -12.24
N GLY A 26 -24.13 -25.35 -12.50
CA GLY A 26 -22.91 -25.03 -13.23
C GLY A 26 -21.69 -25.21 -12.33
N LEU A 27 -20.51 -25.32 -12.96
CA LEU A 27 -19.24 -25.33 -12.23
C LEU A 27 -19.15 -24.09 -11.33
N PRO A 28 -18.59 -24.21 -10.11
CA PRO A 28 -18.47 -23.06 -9.22
C PRO A 28 -17.57 -21.99 -9.84
N PHE A 29 -17.99 -20.72 -9.75
CA PHE A 29 -17.16 -19.59 -10.18
C PHE A 29 -15.90 -19.53 -9.31
N ARG A 30 -14.73 -19.49 -9.92
CA ARG A 30 -13.44 -19.43 -9.22
C ARG A 30 -12.81 -18.05 -9.41
N PHE A 31 -12.69 -17.30 -8.35
CA PHE A 31 -11.92 -16.06 -8.33
C PHE A 31 -10.43 -16.34 -8.59
N SER A 32 -9.77 -15.43 -9.29
CA SER A 32 -8.32 -15.48 -9.49
C SER A 32 -7.58 -15.38 -8.14
N LEU A 33 -6.35 -15.89 -8.09
CA LEU A 33 -5.49 -15.74 -6.90
C LEU A 33 -5.25 -14.26 -6.58
N PHE A 34 -5.00 -13.48 -7.62
CA PHE A 34 -4.80 -12.03 -7.53
C PHE A 34 -5.98 -11.34 -6.83
N SER A 35 -7.22 -11.59 -7.27
CA SER A 35 -8.40 -10.95 -6.70
C SER A 35 -8.63 -11.32 -5.24
N LYS A 36 -8.35 -12.58 -4.88
CA LYS A 36 -8.45 -13.04 -3.49
C LYS A 36 -7.44 -12.35 -2.58
N ILE A 37 -6.17 -12.29 -2.99
CA ILE A 37 -5.11 -11.61 -2.23
C ILE A 37 -5.40 -10.12 -2.13
N ALA A 38 -5.77 -9.46 -3.22
CA ALA A 38 -6.07 -8.04 -3.23
C ALA A 38 -7.26 -7.68 -2.32
N LEU A 39 -8.33 -8.49 -2.34
CA LEU A 39 -9.50 -8.26 -1.49
C LEU A 39 -9.18 -8.52 -0.02
N LEU A 40 -8.48 -9.62 0.29
CA LEU A 40 -8.08 -9.94 1.65
C LEU A 40 -7.17 -8.85 2.23
N ALA A 41 -6.14 -8.43 1.49
CA ALA A 41 -5.24 -7.37 1.90
C ALA A 41 -5.98 -6.04 2.14
N PHE A 42 -6.93 -5.70 1.26
CA PHE A 42 -7.78 -4.52 1.45
C PHE A 42 -8.57 -4.59 2.75
N ILE A 43 -9.25 -5.72 3.03
CA ILE A 43 -10.06 -5.91 4.24
C ILE A 43 -9.19 -5.85 5.49
N VAL A 44 -8.04 -6.55 5.50
CA VAL A 44 -7.12 -6.57 6.65
C VAL A 44 -6.60 -5.18 6.96
N LEU A 45 -6.16 -4.43 5.95
CA LEU A 45 -5.66 -3.07 6.15
C LEU A 45 -6.78 -2.09 6.54
N PHE A 46 -7.97 -2.24 6.00
CA PHE A 46 -9.11 -1.39 6.36
C PHE A 46 -9.55 -1.62 7.81
N ILE A 47 -9.77 -2.88 8.19
CA ILE A 47 -10.19 -3.22 9.55
C ILE A 47 -9.06 -2.92 10.54
N GLY A 48 -7.84 -3.33 10.24
CA GLY A 48 -6.67 -3.06 11.08
C GLY A 48 -6.44 -1.56 11.29
N GLY A 49 -6.48 -0.77 10.22
CA GLY A 49 -6.38 0.69 10.29
C GLY A 49 -7.51 1.31 11.13
N THR A 50 -8.75 0.86 10.92
CA THR A 50 -9.90 1.33 11.70
C THR A 50 -9.73 1.06 13.20
N ILE A 51 -9.34 -0.16 13.56
CA ILE A 51 -9.15 -0.55 14.97
C ILE A 51 -8.01 0.26 15.60
N LEU A 52 -6.88 0.40 14.92
CA LEU A 52 -5.73 1.16 15.42
C LEU A 52 -6.08 2.63 15.64
N ILE A 53 -6.73 3.28 14.68
CA ILE A 53 -7.16 4.69 14.79
C ILE A 53 -8.16 4.85 15.92
N TYR A 54 -9.14 3.95 16.03
CA TYR A 54 -10.11 3.98 17.12
C TYR A 54 -9.44 3.88 18.49
N LEU A 55 -8.53 2.93 18.67
CA LEU A 55 -7.85 2.71 19.97
C LEU A 55 -7.00 3.91 20.39
N LEU A 56 -6.38 4.61 19.44
CA LEU A 56 -5.53 5.77 19.72
C LEU A 56 -6.34 7.04 19.97
N GLU A 57 -7.40 7.28 19.22
CA GLU A 57 -8.12 8.56 19.25
C GLU A 57 -9.41 8.54 20.09
N LYS A 58 -9.86 7.39 20.57
CA LYS A 58 -11.09 7.28 21.37
C LYS A 58 -11.08 8.18 22.62
N ASP A 59 -9.91 8.33 23.25
CA ASP A 59 -9.72 9.10 24.48
C ASP A 59 -9.03 10.46 24.21
N HIS A 60 -8.86 10.86 22.95
CA HIS A 60 -8.26 12.11 22.51
C HIS A 60 -9.22 12.89 21.60
N LEU A 61 -9.02 12.90 20.30
CA LEU A 61 -9.82 13.70 19.36
C LEU A 61 -11.29 13.28 19.34
N PHE A 62 -11.58 12.01 19.51
CA PHE A 62 -12.95 11.48 19.44
C PHE A 62 -13.66 11.47 20.81
N LEU A 63 -13.05 12.02 21.86
CA LEU A 63 -13.59 12.00 23.23
C LEU A 63 -15.01 12.56 23.32
N THR A 64 -15.31 13.63 22.58
CA THR A 64 -16.63 14.30 22.58
C THR A 64 -17.69 13.61 21.73
N MET A 65 -17.28 12.61 20.92
CA MET A 65 -18.18 11.89 20.02
C MET A 65 -18.83 10.70 20.72
N ASN A 66 -20.06 10.36 20.30
CA ASN A 66 -20.71 9.10 20.71
C ASN A 66 -19.96 7.90 20.10
N GLU A 67 -20.15 6.73 20.70
CA GLU A 67 -19.50 5.49 20.25
C GLU A 67 -19.65 5.24 18.74
N SER A 68 -20.86 5.40 18.20
CA SER A 68 -21.11 5.25 16.76
C SER A 68 -20.30 6.25 15.93
N GLY A 69 -20.18 7.50 16.39
CA GLY A 69 -19.39 8.54 15.75
C GLY A 69 -17.90 8.20 15.72
N ARG A 70 -17.34 7.70 16.83
CA ARG A 70 -15.95 7.27 16.95
C ARG A 70 -15.62 6.18 15.93
N TRP A 71 -16.47 5.16 15.80
CA TRP A 71 -16.30 4.09 14.83
C TRP A 71 -16.37 4.58 13.38
N VAL A 72 -17.37 5.41 13.08
CA VAL A 72 -17.53 5.97 11.72
C VAL A 72 -16.35 6.84 11.34
N SER A 73 -15.87 7.71 12.25
CA SER A 73 -14.70 8.55 12.01
C SER A 73 -13.43 7.71 11.81
N SER A 74 -13.23 6.68 12.62
CA SER A 74 -12.07 5.77 12.46
C SER A 74 -12.10 5.02 11.13
N MET A 75 -13.28 4.54 10.70
CA MET A 75 -13.48 3.94 9.37
C MET A 75 -13.19 4.94 8.25
N PHE A 76 -13.67 6.17 8.40
CA PHE A 76 -13.44 7.23 7.43
C PHE A 76 -11.93 7.51 7.26
N TYR A 77 -11.20 7.70 8.37
CA TYR A 77 -9.77 7.97 8.30
C TYR A 77 -8.95 6.77 7.80
N SER A 78 -9.34 5.54 8.12
CA SER A 78 -8.74 4.33 7.56
C SER A 78 -8.92 4.23 6.03
N MET A 79 -10.03 4.75 5.49
CA MET A 79 -10.26 4.78 4.04
C MET A 79 -9.59 5.97 3.38
N THR A 80 -9.67 7.17 3.97
CA THR A 80 -9.16 8.39 3.35
C THR A 80 -7.64 8.38 3.21
N THR A 81 -6.93 7.79 4.20
CA THR A 81 -5.47 7.61 4.14
C THR A 81 -5.03 6.72 2.98
N ARG A 82 -5.93 5.95 2.38
CA ARG A 82 -5.62 5.04 1.29
C ARG A 82 -5.77 5.61 -0.11
N ASN A 83 -5.96 6.87 -0.27
CA ASN A 83 -5.96 7.58 -1.57
C ASN A 83 -7.15 8.53 -1.80
N ALA A 84 -7.96 8.81 -0.78
CA ALA A 84 -9.05 9.76 -0.95
C ALA A 84 -8.63 11.18 -0.58
N GLY A 85 -7.76 11.33 0.43
CA GLY A 85 -7.21 12.63 0.85
C GLY A 85 -8.23 13.59 1.46
N LEU A 86 -9.40 13.08 1.85
CA LEU A 86 -10.46 13.88 2.44
C LEU A 86 -10.23 14.05 3.94
N GLN A 87 -10.46 15.24 4.47
CA GLN A 87 -10.33 15.58 5.88
C GLN A 87 -11.67 16.06 6.43
N ILE A 88 -12.00 15.64 7.65
CA ILE A 88 -13.14 16.16 8.44
C ILE A 88 -12.60 17.06 9.54
N ASN A 89 -11.51 16.64 10.19
CA ASN A 89 -10.81 17.37 11.24
C ASN A 89 -9.46 17.81 10.72
N ASP A 90 -8.87 18.82 11.35
CA ASP A 90 -7.48 19.17 11.07
C ASP A 90 -6.56 18.00 11.47
N LEU A 91 -5.59 17.66 10.62
CA LEU A 91 -4.63 16.61 10.93
C LEU A 91 -3.72 16.98 12.10
N GLY A 92 -3.54 18.27 12.37
CA GLY A 92 -2.80 18.76 13.53
C GLY A 92 -3.41 18.38 14.88
N ASP A 93 -4.72 18.09 14.91
CA ASP A 93 -5.43 17.70 16.13
C ASP A 93 -5.19 16.23 16.54
N PHE A 94 -4.63 15.42 15.64
CA PHE A 94 -4.36 14.01 15.91
C PHE A 94 -3.08 13.80 16.70
N GLN A 95 -3.03 12.71 17.47
CA GLN A 95 -1.79 12.31 18.14
C GLN A 95 -0.68 11.99 17.15
N ILE A 96 0.57 12.25 17.54
CA ILE A 96 1.76 11.93 16.73
C ILE A 96 1.77 10.44 16.33
N THR A 97 1.37 9.56 17.26
CA THR A 97 1.28 8.11 16.99
C THR A 97 0.28 7.79 15.86
N THR A 98 -0.86 8.49 15.85
CA THR A 98 -1.87 8.34 14.80
C THR A 98 -1.35 8.85 13.45
N LEU A 99 -0.62 9.96 13.45
CA LEU A 99 0.01 10.50 12.24
C LEU A 99 1.06 9.54 11.64
N ILE A 100 1.82 8.83 12.50
CA ILE A 100 2.74 7.78 12.05
C ILE A 100 1.96 6.62 11.39
N ILE A 101 0.86 6.19 12.00
CA ILE A 101 0.01 5.14 11.40
C ILE A 101 -0.59 5.62 10.07
N PHE A 102 -1.04 6.87 9.99
CA PHE A 102 -1.50 7.46 8.73
C PHE A 102 -0.40 7.42 7.67
N SER A 103 0.84 7.78 8.02
CA SER A 103 1.97 7.73 7.11
C SER A 103 2.24 6.31 6.58
N VAL A 104 2.15 5.29 7.45
CA VAL A 104 2.29 3.89 7.04
C VAL A 104 1.13 3.46 6.12
N LEU A 105 -0.12 3.82 6.45
CA LEU A 105 -1.29 3.50 5.62
C LEU A 105 -1.23 4.21 4.26
N MET A 106 -0.75 5.45 4.20
CA MET A 106 -0.54 6.20 2.96
C MET A 106 0.57 5.61 2.10
N PHE A 107 1.67 5.18 2.72
CA PHE A 107 2.77 4.48 2.03
C PHE A 107 2.28 3.16 1.41
N ILE A 108 1.42 2.40 2.14
CA ILE A 108 0.72 1.23 1.61
C ILE A 108 -0.49 1.72 0.83
N GLY A 109 -0.27 2.12 -0.40
CA GLY A 109 -1.31 2.70 -1.25
C GLY A 109 -2.44 1.75 -1.64
N CYS A 110 -2.91 1.85 -2.86
CA CYS A 110 -4.07 1.12 -3.33
C CYS A 110 -3.71 -0.24 -3.97
N SER A 111 -4.77 -1.00 -4.30
CA SER A 111 -4.69 -2.25 -5.07
C SER A 111 -4.12 -1.99 -6.48
N PRO A 112 -3.40 -2.94 -7.09
CA PRO A 112 -2.95 -2.83 -8.48
C PRO A 112 -4.11 -2.55 -9.44
N SER A 113 -3.83 -1.83 -10.52
CA SER A 113 -4.82 -1.37 -11.50
C SER A 113 -5.93 -0.49 -10.90
N SER A 114 -5.65 0.17 -9.79
CA SER A 114 -6.48 1.25 -9.24
C SER A 114 -5.84 2.61 -9.55
N VAL A 115 -6.59 3.67 -9.27
CA VAL A 115 -6.15 5.06 -9.51
C VAL A 115 -5.10 5.54 -8.50
N GLY A 116 -4.88 4.83 -7.38
CA GLY A 116 -3.97 5.24 -6.32
C GLY A 116 -2.49 4.94 -6.57
N GLY A 117 -1.63 5.74 -5.93
CA GLY A 117 -0.18 5.58 -5.90
C GLY A 117 0.32 4.69 -4.75
N GLY A 118 1.58 4.86 -4.38
CA GLY A 118 2.23 4.14 -3.30
C GLY A 118 2.60 2.69 -3.60
N VAL A 119 3.09 1.99 -2.58
CA VAL A 119 3.34 0.54 -2.67
C VAL A 119 2.01 -0.18 -2.78
N ARG A 120 1.87 -1.05 -3.79
CA ARG A 120 0.62 -1.77 -4.02
C ARG A 120 0.29 -2.72 -2.87
N THR A 121 -0.99 -2.82 -2.50
CA THR A 121 -1.44 -3.71 -1.40
C THR A 121 -1.06 -5.16 -1.63
N THR A 122 -1.06 -5.63 -2.89
CA THR A 122 -0.62 -7.00 -3.23
C THR A 122 0.87 -7.19 -2.99
N THR A 123 1.71 -6.20 -3.25
CA THR A 123 3.15 -6.23 -2.95
C THR A 123 3.39 -6.46 -1.46
N VAL A 124 2.72 -5.67 -0.61
CA VAL A 124 2.80 -5.82 0.85
C VAL A 124 2.25 -7.16 1.31
N ALA A 125 1.14 -7.62 0.71
CA ALA A 125 0.56 -8.93 1.03
C ALA A 125 1.50 -10.08 0.66
N ILE A 126 2.16 -10.04 -0.51
CA ILE A 126 3.13 -11.06 -0.94
C ILE A 126 4.32 -11.11 0.02
N ILE A 127 4.86 -9.95 0.42
CA ILE A 127 5.96 -9.87 1.39
C ILE A 127 5.53 -10.45 2.74
N GLY A 128 4.32 -10.09 3.22
CA GLY A 128 3.78 -10.66 4.46
C GLY A 128 3.61 -12.18 4.40
N LEU A 129 3.13 -12.70 3.27
CA LEU A 129 3.00 -14.14 3.04
C LEU A 129 4.38 -14.84 2.96
N TYR A 130 5.36 -14.19 2.33
CA TYR A 130 6.74 -14.68 2.28
C TYR A 130 7.34 -14.79 3.69
N LEU A 131 7.17 -13.75 4.51
CA LEU A 131 7.63 -13.79 5.91
C LEU A 131 6.95 -14.90 6.71
N LEU A 132 5.64 -15.10 6.51
CA LEU A 132 4.90 -16.18 7.19
C LEU A 132 5.35 -17.57 6.72
N ALA A 133 5.61 -17.77 5.43
CA ALA A 133 6.13 -19.03 4.89
C ALA A 133 7.54 -19.31 5.45
N PHE A 134 8.39 -18.29 5.48
CA PHE A 134 9.73 -18.38 6.06
C PHE A 134 9.70 -18.77 7.54
N LEU A 135 8.82 -18.17 8.35
CA LEU A 135 8.65 -18.51 9.78
C LEU A 135 8.13 -19.93 9.99
N LYS A 136 7.42 -20.48 9.01
CA LYS A 136 6.92 -21.87 9.05
C LYS A 136 7.90 -22.88 8.43
N SER A 137 9.06 -22.42 7.93
CA SER A 137 10.04 -23.24 7.20
C SER A 137 9.43 -23.93 5.97
N GLU A 138 8.49 -23.26 5.30
CA GLU A 138 7.93 -23.72 4.04
C GLU A 138 8.79 -23.19 2.88
N ASP A 139 9.23 -24.08 1.96
CA ASP A 139 10.06 -23.71 0.81
C ASP A 139 9.28 -22.89 -0.23
N ASP A 140 7.97 -23.15 -0.34
CA ASP A 140 7.08 -22.55 -1.32
C ASP A 140 5.98 -21.72 -0.67
N ILE A 141 5.70 -20.53 -1.22
CA ILE A 141 4.58 -19.72 -0.79
C ILE A 141 3.30 -20.24 -1.46
N SER A 142 2.53 -21.03 -0.73
CA SER A 142 1.26 -21.56 -1.20
C SER A 142 0.07 -20.90 -0.51
N VAL A 143 -0.84 -20.29 -1.29
CA VAL A 143 -2.04 -19.64 -0.78
C VAL A 143 -3.26 -20.06 -1.61
N PHE A 144 -4.35 -20.42 -0.97
CA PHE A 144 -5.57 -20.91 -1.62
C PHE A 144 -5.31 -22.08 -2.59
N SER A 145 -4.42 -23.00 -2.24
CA SER A 145 -4.00 -24.17 -3.03
C SER A 145 -3.34 -23.77 -4.38
N ARG A 146 -2.64 -22.65 -4.42
CA ARG A 146 -1.84 -22.18 -5.55
C ARG A 146 -0.50 -21.65 -5.05
N LYS A 147 0.58 -21.96 -5.76
CA LYS A 147 1.91 -21.39 -5.53
C LYS A 147 1.98 -19.99 -6.13
N ILE A 148 2.63 -19.07 -5.42
CA ILE A 148 3.02 -17.75 -5.94
C ILE A 148 4.35 -17.92 -6.69
N ASP A 149 4.49 -17.27 -7.83
CA ASP A 149 5.73 -17.31 -8.62
C ASP A 149 6.87 -16.62 -7.84
N ASP A 150 8.03 -17.27 -7.81
CA ASP A 150 9.22 -16.77 -7.12
C ASP A 150 9.71 -15.44 -7.71
N ASP A 151 9.52 -15.22 -9.00
CA ASP A 151 9.84 -13.95 -9.65
C ASP A 151 8.94 -12.81 -9.18
N ASP A 152 7.66 -13.08 -8.90
CA ASP A 152 6.75 -12.07 -8.35
C ASP A 152 7.11 -11.72 -6.91
N VAL A 153 7.60 -12.69 -6.13
CA VAL A 153 8.12 -12.46 -4.78
C VAL A 153 9.36 -11.57 -4.82
N LYS A 154 10.35 -11.90 -5.66
CA LYS A 154 11.58 -11.09 -5.83
C LYS A 154 11.25 -9.67 -6.26
N LYS A 155 10.40 -9.50 -7.28
CA LYS A 155 9.94 -8.18 -7.74
C LYS A 155 9.26 -7.39 -6.63
N SER A 156 8.42 -8.04 -5.81
CA SER A 156 7.72 -7.41 -4.70
C SER A 156 8.70 -6.88 -3.64
N ILE A 157 9.71 -7.66 -3.28
CA ILE A 157 10.75 -7.26 -2.32
C ILE A 157 11.55 -6.07 -2.87
N VAL A 158 12.00 -6.13 -4.13
CA VAL A 158 12.77 -5.06 -4.76
C VAL A 158 11.96 -3.76 -4.80
N VAL A 159 10.70 -3.82 -5.24
CA VAL A 159 9.80 -2.65 -5.31
C VAL A 159 9.59 -2.04 -3.92
N PHE A 160 9.36 -2.85 -2.91
CA PHE A 160 9.15 -2.38 -1.54
C PHE A 160 10.40 -1.70 -0.98
N MET A 161 11.57 -2.34 -1.11
CA MET A 161 12.84 -1.81 -0.62
C MET A 161 13.21 -0.48 -1.29
N LEU A 162 13.08 -0.40 -2.62
CA LEU A 162 13.36 0.83 -3.34
C LEU A 162 12.38 1.97 -2.98
N SER A 163 11.10 1.65 -2.78
CA SER A 163 10.12 2.63 -2.33
C SER A 163 10.48 3.18 -0.95
N LEU A 164 10.91 2.30 -0.05
CA LEU A 164 11.31 2.67 1.30
C LEU A 164 12.57 3.53 1.30
N ILE A 165 13.59 3.14 0.53
CA ILE A 165 14.84 3.92 0.36
C ILE A 165 14.53 5.30 -0.21
N MET A 166 13.67 5.38 -1.22
CA MET A 166 13.31 6.65 -1.85
C MET A 166 12.57 7.59 -0.89
N CYS A 167 11.58 7.06 -0.15
CA CYS A 167 10.88 7.87 0.86
C CYS A 167 11.81 8.30 1.99
N PHE A 168 12.71 7.40 2.46
CA PHE A 168 13.71 7.73 3.45
C PHE A 168 14.63 8.85 2.98
N PHE A 169 15.16 8.75 1.74
CA PHE A 169 15.99 9.79 1.15
C PHE A 169 15.24 11.13 1.07
N ALA A 170 13.97 11.12 0.66
CA ALA A 170 13.15 12.33 0.60
C ALA A 170 12.93 12.97 1.98
N VAL A 171 12.68 12.16 3.02
CA VAL A 171 12.55 12.67 4.39
C VAL A 171 13.85 13.30 4.87
N VAL A 172 15.00 12.65 4.66
CA VAL A 172 16.32 13.19 5.04
C VAL A 172 16.62 14.47 4.28
N PHE A 173 16.36 14.50 2.98
CA PHE A 173 16.59 15.69 2.14
C PHE A 173 15.74 16.87 2.60
N LEU A 174 14.43 16.69 2.78
CA LEU A 174 13.53 17.74 3.24
C LEU A 174 13.84 18.17 4.68
N SER A 175 14.21 17.25 5.55
CA SER A 175 14.60 17.60 6.93
C SER A 175 15.90 18.41 6.99
N ALA A 176 16.79 18.28 6.00
CA ALA A 176 18.02 19.07 5.90
C ALA A 176 17.81 20.44 5.25
N THR A 177 16.81 20.57 4.36
CA THR A 177 16.57 21.81 3.59
C THR A 177 15.48 22.70 4.17
N GLU A 178 14.54 22.11 4.92
CA GLU A 178 13.36 22.80 5.45
C GLU A 178 13.39 22.87 6.99
N ASN A 179 13.05 24.01 7.56
CA ASN A 179 12.95 24.21 9.01
C ASN A 179 11.54 23.86 9.53
N LEU A 180 11.10 22.61 9.29
CA LEU A 180 9.77 22.12 9.62
C LEU A 180 9.82 20.93 10.58
N PRO A 181 8.76 20.67 11.37
CA PRO A 181 8.69 19.50 12.25
C PRO A 181 8.84 18.20 11.45
N LEU A 182 9.69 17.29 11.96
CA LEU A 182 9.97 16.02 11.28
C LEU A 182 8.71 15.20 10.97
N ILE A 183 7.74 15.19 11.91
CA ILE A 183 6.48 14.46 11.71
C ILE A 183 5.69 15.01 10.52
N SER A 184 5.67 16.33 10.34
CA SER A 184 4.98 16.96 9.21
C SER A 184 5.64 16.59 7.88
N ILE A 185 6.98 16.53 7.85
CA ILE A 185 7.74 16.09 6.67
C ILE A 185 7.44 14.62 6.35
N ILE A 186 7.40 13.74 7.35
CA ILE A 186 7.08 12.32 7.17
C ILE A 186 5.66 12.14 6.58
N VAL A 187 4.68 12.85 7.13
CA VAL A 187 3.29 12.81 6.65
C VAL A 187 3.22 13.32 5.21
N GLU A 188 3.89 14.44 4.89
CA GLU A 188 3.90 15.02 3.54
C GLU A 188 4.54 14.08 2.52
N VAL A 189 5.72 13.50 2.84
CA VAL A 189 6.41 12.52 1.99
C VAL A 189 5.55 11.28 1.76
N ALA A 190 4.95 10.73 2.81
CA ALA A 190 4.08 9.55 2.71
C ALA A 190 2.83 9.85 1.89
N SER A 191 2.23 11.02 2.06
CA SER A 191 1.07 11.49 1.31
C SER A 191 1.41 11.73 -0.16
N ALA A 192 2.55 12.34 -0.44
CA ALA A 192 3.03 12.58 -1.80
C ALA A 192 3.28 11.26 -2.54
N PHE A 193 4.05 10.34 -1.93
CA PHE A 193 4.34 9.04 -2.52
C PHE A 193 3.08 8.16 -2.66
N GLY A 194 2.22 8.14 -1.65
CA GLY A 194 0.92 7.46 -1.68
C GLY A 194 -0.08 8.10 -2.63
N THR A 195 0.20 9.34 -3.11
CA THR A 195 -0.73 10.19 -3.88
C THR A 195 -2.08 10.34 -3.17
N THR A 196 -2.03 10.52 -1.84
CA THR A 196 -3.21 10.55 -0.98
C THR A 196 -3.84 11.95 -0.95
N GLY A 197 -3.02 12.99 -0.72
CA GLY A 197 -3.48 14.39 -0.64
C GLY A 197 -3.75 14.88 0.79
N LEU A 198 -3.43 14.09 1.81
CA LEU A 198 -3.47 14.54 3.21
C LEU A 198 -2.21 15.35 3.53
N SER A 199 -2.37 16.49 4.19
CA SER A 199 -1.26 17.36 4.59
C SER A 199 -1.54 18.00 5.94
N LEU A 200 -0.48 18.28 6.71
CA LEU A 200 -0.50 19.11 7.92
C LEU A 200 -0.42 20.62 7.59
N GLY A 201 -0.62 20.99 6.32
CA GLY A 201 -0.61 22.40 5.89
C GLY A 201 0.77 22.95 5.57
N ILE A 202 1.83 22.12 5.62
CA ILE A 202 3.21 22.59 5.41
C ILE A 202 3.58 22.81 3.92
N THR A 203 2.74 22.39 2.99
CA THR A 203 3.04 22.42 1.55
C THR A 203 3.34 23.83 1.05
N ASP A 204 2.62 24.84 1.57
CA ASP A 204 2.82 26.23 1.19
C ASP A 204 4.13 26.82 1.71
N ASP A 205 4.60 26.34 2.89
CA ASP A 205 5.82 26.79 3.55
C ASP A 205 7.10 26.16 2.98
N LEU A 206 6.97 25.13 2.13
CA LEU A 206 8.11 24.49 1.48
C LEU A 206 8.82 25.42 0.51
N THR A 207 10.15 25.35 0.48
CA THR A 207 10.96 26.02 -0.54
C THR A 207 10.64 25.47 -1.95
N THR A 208 11.05 26.21 -2.98
CA THR A 208 10.88 25.74 -4.37
C THR A 208 11.51 24.37 -4.62
N VAL A 209 12.67 24.11 -3.99
CA VAL A 209 13.37 22.81 -4.11
C VAL A 209 12.59 21.72 -3.39
N GLY A 210 12.05 22.00 -2.20
CA GLY A 210 11.18 21.08 -1.48
C GLY A 210 9.91 20.72 -2.27
N LYS A 211 9.25 21.73 -2.86
CA LYS A 211 8.08 21.53 -3.75
C LYS A 211 8.40 20.66 -4.96
N LEU A 212 9.56 20.85 -5.59
CA LEU A 212 10.00 20.00 -6.71
C LEU A 212 10.25 18.55 -6.27
N MET A 213 10.85 18.35 -5.10
CA MET A 213 11.06 16.99 -4.55
C MET A 213 9.73 16.28 -4.28
N ILE A 214 8.77 16.97 -3.66
CA ILE A 214 7.41 16.43 -3.44
C ILE A 214 6.71 16.12 -4.77
N ALA A 215 6.79 17.01 -5.76
CA ALA A 215 6.20 16.78 -7.08
C ALA A 215 6.80 15.54 -7.77
N LEU A 216 8.12 15.34 -7.66
CA LEU A 216 8.80 14.16 -8.19
C LEU A 216 8.33 12.88 -7.48
N LEU A 217 8.17 12.92 -6.16
CA LEU A 217 7.62 11.79 -5.39
C LEU A 217 6.20 11.44 -5.82
N MET A 218 5.33 12.46 -6.01
CA MET A 218 3.97 12.27 -6.50
C MET A 218 3.96 11.59 -7.87
N PHE A 219 4.84 12.01 -8.77
CA PHE A 219 4.96 11.44 -10.11
C PHE A 219 5.40 9.97 -10.07
N ILE A 220 6.48 9.65 -9.31
CA ILE A 220 6.99 8.28 -9.18
C ILE A 220 5.97 7.39 -8.47
N GLY A 221 5.35 7.87 -7.39
CA GLY A 221 4.31 7.14 -6.67
C GLY A 221 3.11 6.81 -7.54
N ARG A 222 2.72 7.71 -8.44
CA ARG A 222 1.59 7.53 -9.36
C ARG A 222 1.86 6.52 -10.45
N ILE A 223 3.00 6.59 -11.12
CA ILE A 223 3.41 5.63 -12.15
C ILE A 223 3.58 4.25 -11.52
N GLY A 224 4.11 4.21 -10.31
CA GLY A 224 4.47 3.00 -9.57
C GLY A 224 5.94 2.61 -9.78
N MET A 225 6.56 2.19 -8.70
CA MET A 225 7.99 1.90 -8.64
C MET A 225 8.44 0.84 -9.67
N LEU A 226 7.61 -0.18 -9.93
CA LEU A 226 7.95 -1.22 -10.91
C LEU A 226 8.13 -0.64 -12.32
N TYR A 227 7.22 0.24 -12.76
CA TYR A 227 7.31 0.87 -14.07
C TYR A 227 8.47 1.87 -14.13
N THR A 228 8.71 2.60 -13.04
CA THR A 228 9.87 3.49 -12.92
C THR A 228 11.17 2.72 -13.08
N LEU A 229 11.29 1.55 -12.45
CA LEU A 229 12.44 0.66 -12.62
C LEU A 229 12.61 0.18 -14.07
N MET A 230 11.52 -0.18 -14.75
CA MET A 230 11.58 -0.65 -16.14
C MET A 230 12.08 0.43 -17.11
N ILE A 231 11.94 1.71 -16.77
CA ILE A 231 12.49 2.81 -17.57
C ILE A 231 14.03 2.86 -17.44
N PHE A 232 14.57 2.58 -16.26
CA PHE A 232 15.99 2.71 -15.96
C PHE A 232 16.79 1.42 -16.17
N VAL A 233 16.14 0.25 -16.11
CA VAL A 233 16.80 -1.04 -16.27
C VAL A 233 16.53 -1.58 -17.68
N PRO A 234 17.56 -1.65 -18.57
CA PRO A 234 17.43 -2.24 -19.90
C PRO A 234 17.00 -3.70 -19.80
N LYS A 235 16.09 -4.12 -20.66
CA LYS A 235 15.53 -5.47 -20.71
C LYS A 235 16.51 -6.55 -21.26
N GLU A 236 17.77 -6.22 -21.49
CA GLU A 236 18.73 -7.19 -21.96
C GLU A 236 19.12 -8.14 -20.82
N THR A 237 18.48 -9.31 -20.80
CA THR A 237 19.06 -10.50 -20.16
C THR A 237 20.34 -10.83 -20.93
N ARG A 238 21.49 -10.40 -20.41
CA ARG A 238 22.76 -10.94 -20.87
C ARG A 238 22.77 -12.42 -20.49
N ASP A 239 22.47 -13.26 -21.46
CA ASP A 239 22.75 -14.68 -21.36
C ASP A 239 24.28 -14.82 -21.38
N LEU A 240 24.87 -14.90 -20.21
CA LEU A 240 26.31 -14.95 -20.05
C LEU A 240 26.88 -16.29 -20.53
N GLY A 241 26.02 -17.28 -20.85
CA GLY A 241 26.46 -18.61 -21.31
C GLY A 241 27.24 -19.42 -20.26
N TYR A 242 27.35 -18.91 -19.02
CA TYR A 242 27.98 -19.60 -17.89
C TYR A 242 27.32 -19.14 -16.56
N GLU A 243 27.29 -20.03 -15.58
CA GLU A 243 26.87 -19.75 -14.21
C GLU A 243 28.10 -19.69 -13.29
N TYR A 244 28.09 -18.69 -12.40
CA TYR A 244 29.11 -18.63 -11.34
C TYR A 244 28.81 -19.68 -10.27
N PRO A 245 29.87 -20.35 -9.67
CA PRO A 245 29.68 -21.25 -8.57
C PRO A 245 28.99 -20.52 -7.38
N SER A 246 27.97 -21.17 -6.81
CA SER A 246 27.25 -20.63 -5.66
C SER A 246 28.03 -20.88 -4.37
N GLU A 247 28.21 -19.85 -3.55
CA GLU A 247 28.83 -19.93 -2.23
C GLU A 247 27.82 -19.48 -1.15
N LYS A 248 27.79 -20.20 -0.01
CA LYS A 248 26.90 -19.85 1.10
C LYS A 248 27.50 -18.72 1.92
N ILE A 249 26.76 -17.62 2.06
CA ILE A 249 27.11 -16.50 2.92
C ILE A 249 26.37 -16.64 4.25
N ILE A 250 27.08 -16.43 5.35
CA ILE A 250 26.48 -16.40 6.69
C ILE A 250 25.68 -15.11 6.82
N ILE A 251 24.38 -15.25 7.02
CA ILE A 251 23.47 -14.13 7.30
C ILE A 251 23.20 -14.15 8.81
N GLY A 252 23.52 -13.03 9.49
CA GLY A 252 23.44 -12.88 10.94
C GLY A 252 22.02 -12.79 11.48
#